data_a00a7a6752607e1064a2e0b1019d7301
#
_entry.id   a00a7a6752607e1064a2e0b1019d7301
#
_cell.length_a   1.000
_cell.length_b   1.000
_cell.length_c   1.000
_cell.angle_alpha   90.00
_cell.angle_beta   90.00
_cell.angle_gamma   90.00
#
_symmetry.space_group_name_H-M   'P 1'
#
loop_
_entity.id
_entity.type
_entity.pdbx_description
1 polymer ?
#
loop_
_entity_poly.entity_id
_entity_poly.type
_entity_poly.pdbx_seq_one_letter_code
_entity_poly.pdbx_strand_id
1 'polypeptide(L)'
;MSDFIPVNEPLVGEKEKEYLLECIETAWISSEGPFLKKLETEFAAYTGQKYASCVANGTVALDLAIKVLKEKYNWQDGDEVIMPSFTIISTAQCCVYHNIKPIFIDSEPLTWNMDVNKVEAAITPKTRAIMVVHLYGLPTQMDKILELAKKYNLKVIEDTAQAHGLRYKDKVCGSMSDISTFSFYANKHIAAGEGGMIMTSDEELLEKIKYYKNLAYSKDRFVHYDLGWNYRMSNLQAAVAYASFERLDESIARKKRMGAMYNELLKDIPAQLPCHKTDYAENNYWVYGIVLNDDVKFNAKEAMEKLRELGIGTRPFFCPMHMQPVFKKMGIAGEQDLPVSKRLYERGFYIPSSIKISDEQIQTTAQKVISIFRG
;
A
#
# COMPACT_ATOMS: atom_id res chain seq x y z
N MET A 1 -23.66 23.82 -8.03
CA MET A 1 -22.53 22.87 -8.22
C MET A 1 -22.98 21.54 -7.65
N SER A 2 -22.78 20.47 -8.36
CA SER A 2 -23.36 19.16 -8.07
C SER A 2 -23.00 18.68 -6.68
N ASP A 3 -23.96 18.11 -5.96
CA ASP A 3 -23.84 17.39 -4.68
C ASP A 3 -22.99 16.10 -4.79
N PHE A 4 -21.95 16.12 -5.65
CA PHE A 4 -21.09 14.96 -5.87
C PHE A 4 -20.08 14.82 -4.74
N ILE A 5 -20.10 13.66 -4.09
CA ILE A 5 -19.14 13.31 -3.04
C ILE A 5 -18.02 12.46 -3.66
N PRO A 6 -16.80 12.98 -3.81
CA PRO A 6 -15.69 12.26 -4.42
C PRO A 6 -15.21 11.10 -3.53
N VAL A 7 -14.67 10.06 -4.15
CA VAL A 7 -14.17 8.89 -3.42
C VAL A 7 -13.00 9.21 -2.49
N ASN A 8 -12.17 10.17 -2.86
CA ASN A 8 -11.05 10.66 -2.08
C ASN A 8 -10.66 12.08 -2.49
N GLU A 9 -10.19 12.87 -1.52
CA GLU A 9 -9.58 14.17 -1.70
C GLU A 9 -8.37 14.27 -0.78
N PRO A 10 -7.20 14.70 -1.26
CA PRO A 10 -6.04 14.89 -0.40
C PRO A 10 -6.29 16.04 0.59
N LEU A 11 -5.80 15.87 1.80
CA LEU A 11 -5.79 16.95 2.80
C LEU A 11 -4.50 17.74 2.63
N VAL A 12 -4.62 18.94 2.06
CA VAL A 12 -3.55 19.94 1.95
C VAL A 12 -3.98 21.17 2.73
N GLY A 13 -3.09 21.70 3.56
CA GLY A 13 -3.38 22.80 4.47
C GLY A 13 -2.28 23.87 4.49
N GLU A 14 -2.26 24.66 5.57
CA GLU A 14 -1.33 25.78 5.69
C GLU A 14 0.13 25.34 5.86
N LYS A 15 0.39 24.22 6.55
CA LYS A 15 1.76 23.72 6.71
C LYS A 15 2.40 23.29 5.39
N GLU A 16 1.64 22.67 4.48
CA GLU A 16 2.14 22.34 3.15
C GLU A 16 2.51 23.59 2.36
N LYS A 17 1.71 24.65 2.48
CA LYS A 17 2.02 25.93 1.82
C LYS A 17 3.28 26.57 2.42
N GLU A 18 3.40 26.59 3.74
CA GLU A 18 4.55 27.13 4.47
C GLU A 18 5.84 26.43 4.03
N TYR A 19 5.86 25.08 4.07
CA TYR A 19 7.05 24.31 3.74
C TYR A 19 7.41 24.35 2.26
N LEU A 20 6.40 24.42 1.38
CA LEU A 20 6.66 24.65 -0.05
C LEU A 20 7.25 26.05 -0.30
N LEU A 21 6.76 27.08 0.40
CA LEU A 21 7.31 28.42 0.29
C LEU A 21 8.76 28.47 0.78
N GLU A 22 9.06 27.83 1.92
CA GLU A 22 10.45 27.67 2.40
C GLU A 22 11.36 27.02 1.34
N CYS A 23 10.88 25.97 0.64
CA CYS A 23 11.65 25.36 -0.43
C CYS A 23 11.95 26.33 -1.57
N ILE A 24 10.99 27.16 -1.95
CA ILE A 24 11.15 28.15 -3.04
C ILE A 24 12.10 29.28 -2.61
N GLU A 25 11.91 29.85 -1.40
CA GLU A 25 12.73 30.95 -0.89
C GLU A 25 14.19 30.53 -0.68
N THR A 26 14.43 29.30 -0.27
CA THR A 26 15.77 28.76 -0.04
C THR A 26 16.37 28.10 -1.29
N ALA A 27 15.61 27.99 -2.39
CA ALA A 27 15.97 27.29 -3.63
C ALA A 27 16.29 25.79 -3.46
N TRP A 28 15.90 25.16 -2.34
CA TRP A 28 16.01 23.71 -2.14
C TRP A 28 14.82 22.97 -2.78
N ILE A 29 14.83 22.84 -4.09
CA ILE A 29 13.71 22.26 -4.87
C ILE A 29 14.02 20.90 -5.49
N SER A 30 15.29 20.47 -5.49
CA SER A 30 15.75 19.24 -6.15
C SER A 30 15.70 18.00 -5.25
N SER A 31 16.45 16.98 -5.59
CA SER A 31 16.56 15.72 -4.81
C SER A 31 17.52 15.82 -3.61
N GLU A 32 17.87 17.02 -3.21
CA GLU A 32 18.61 17.36 -2.00
C GLU A 32 17.86 18.44 -1.26
N GLY A 33 17.94 18.44 0.08
CA GLY A 33 17.31 19.47 0.89
C GLY A 33 16.91 19.00 2.29
N PRO A 34 16.56 19.96 3.16
CA PRO A 34 16.32 19.69 4.59
C PRO A 34 15.09 18.81 4.84
N PHE A 35 14.02 18.94 4.06
CA PHE A 35 12.80 18.16 4.27
C PHE A 35 12.98 16.67 3.96
N LEU A 36 13.81 16.32 3.00
CA LEU A 36 14.17 14.91 2.74
C LEU A 36 14.80 14.29 3.99
N LYS A 37 15.80 14.96 4.59
CA LYS A 37 16.49 14.47 5.78
C LYS A 37 15.57 14.41 7.00
N LYS A 38 14.75 15.44 7.22
CA LYS A 38 13.75 15.47 8.31
C LYS A 38 12.80 14.29 8.18
N LEU A 39 12.19 14.11 7.00
CA LEU A 39 11.24 13.05 6.75
C LEU A 39 11.87 11.66 6.93
N GLU A 40 13.07 11.41 6.38
CA GLU A 40 13.78 10.12 6.53
C GLU A 40 14.07 9.84 8.01
N THR A 41 14.60 10.82 8.75
CA THR A 41 14.99 10.65 10.16
C THR A 41 13.79 10.40 11.07
N GLU A 42 12.77 11.25 10.97
CA GLU A 42 11.62 11.20 11.87
C GLU A 42 10.67 10.04 11.54
N PHE A 43 10.52 9.71 10.26
CA PHE A 43 9.72 8.56 9.87
C PHE A 43 10.39 7.23 10.26
N ALA A 44 11.72 7.13 10.18
CA ALA A 44 12.46 5.99 10.72
C ALA A 44 12.25 5.84 12.24
N ALA A 45 12.36 6.92 12.98
CA ALA A 45 12.09 6.93 14.43
C ALA A 45 10.66 6.54 14.77
N TYR A 46 9.67 7.07 14.02
CA TYR A 46 8.25 6.75 14.22
C TYR A 46 7.93 5.27 13.98
N THR A 47 8.49 4.68 12.95
CA THR A 47 8.25 3.27 12.62
C THR A 47 9.07 2.31 13.46
N GLY A 48 10.22 2.74 13.99
CA GLY A 48 11.16 1.89 14.72
C GLY A 48 12.17 1.16 13.81
N GLN A 49 12.24 1.51 12.52
CA GLN A 49 13.34 1.08 11.64
C GLN A 49 14.58 1.96 11.87
N LYS A 50 15.77 1.42 11.59
CA LYS A 50 17.00 2.21 11.75
C LYS A 50 17.19 3.23 10.65
N TYR A 51 16.81 2.89 9.42
CA TYR A 51 17.10 3.67 8.24
C TYR A 51 15.88 3.81 7.34
N ALA A 52 15.75 4.99 6.75
CA ALA A 52 14.76 5.32 5.74
C ALA A 52 15.42 6.03 4.56
N SER A 53 14.87 5.89 3.38
CA SER A 53 15.32 6.59 2.19
C SER A 53 14.13 6.98 1.32
N CYS A 54 13.95 8.28 1.09
CA CYS A 54 12.93 8.83 0.21
C CYS A 54 13.16 8.42 -1.24
N VAL A 55 12.08 8.07 -1.94
CA VAL A 55 12.08 7.68 -3.35
C VAL A 55 10.90 8.31 -4.09
N ALA A 56 10.95 8.30 -5.43
CA ALA A 56 9.98 9.00 -6.27
C ALA A 56 8.52 8.53 -6.11
N ASN A 57 8.29 7.27 -5.77
CA ASN A 57 6.97 6.71 -5.48
C ASN A 57 7.07 5.30 -4.87
N GLY A 58 5.92 4.72 -4.45
CA GLY A 58 5.89 3.38 -3.87
C GLY A 58 6.26 2.26 -4.84
N THR A 59 6.01 2.41 -6.13
CA THR A 59 6.38 1.39 -7.14
C THR A 59 7.89 1.24 -7.24
N VAL A 60 8.64 2.36 -7.29
CA VAL A 60 10.10 2.32 -7.34
C VAL A 60 10.72 1.89 -6.00
N ALA A 61 10.00 2.10 -4.88
CA ALA A 61 10.41 1.55 -3.59
C ALA A 61 10.42 0.01 -3.60
N LEU A 62 9.35 -0.60 -4.14
CA LEU A 62 9.26 -2.07 -4.31
C LEU A 62 10.31 -2.59 -5.31
N ASP A 63 10.51 -1.88 -6.42
CA ASP A 63 11.51 -2.23 -7.43
C ASP A 63 12.93 -2.27 -6.84
N LEU A 64 13.32 -1.22 -6.10
CA LEU A 64 14.59 -1.20 -5.36
C LEU A 64 14.66 -2.28 -4.29
N ALA A 65 13.59 -2.57 -3.56
CA ALA A 65 13.58 -3.62 -2.56
C ALA A 65 13.97 -4.98 -3.16
N ILE A 66 13.36 -5.35 -4.27
CA ILE A 66 13.71 -6.60 -4.99
C ILE A 66 15.15 -6.54 -5.52
N LYS A 67 15.54 -5.43 -6.16
CA LYS A 67 16.91 -5.26 -6.70
C LYS A 67 17.97 -5.46 -5.64
N VAL A 68 17.88 -4.76 -4.51
CA VAL A 68 18.93 -4.80 -3.48
C VAL A 68 18.96 -6.13 -2.71
N LEU A 69 17.80 -6.76 -2.48
CA LEU A 69 17.72 -8.08 -1.88
C LEU A 69 18.29 -9.15 -2.80
N LYS A 70 17.91 -9.13 -4.09
CA LYS A 70 18.44 -10.06 -5.09
C LYS A 70 19.97 -10.00 -5.14
N GLU A 71 20.53 -8.82 -5.15
CA GLU A 71 21.97 -8.65 -5.22
C GLU A 71 22.68 -9.07 -3.92
N LYS A 72 22.20 -8.58 -2.77
CA LYS A 72 22.80 -8.89 -1.48
C LYS A 72 22.80 -10.38 -1.16
N TYR A 73 21.72 -11.07 -1.48
CA TYR A 73 21.53 -12.50 -1.16
C TYR A 73 21.75 -13.42 -2.37
N ASN A 74 22.28 -12.87 -3.47
CA ASN A 74 22.63 -13.60 -4.68
C ASN A 74 21.46 -14.46 -5.24
N TRP A 75 20.25 -13.88 -5.27
CA TRP A 75 19.09 -14.56 -5.84
C TRP A 75 19.29 -14.72 -7.35
N GLN A 76 18.85 -15.87 -7.88
CA GLN A 76 19.00 -16.21 -9.28
C GLN A 76 17.74 -15.87 -10.07
N ASP A 77 17.89 -15.78 -11.38
CA ASP A 77 16.73 -15.65 -12.28
C ASP A 77 15.82 -16.88 -12.14
N GLY A 78 14.53 -16.65 -11.99
CA GLY A 78 13.54 -17.69 -11.73
C GLY A 78 13.40 -18.10 -10.26
N ASP A 79 14.15 -17.48 -9.33
CA ASP A 79 13.83 -17.55 -7.90
C ASP A 79 12.45 -16.94 -7.61
N GLU A 80 11.85 -17.30 -6.50
CA GLU A 80 10.45 -17.04 -6.22
C GLU A 80 10.23 -16.12 -5.04
N VAL A 81 9.22 -15.23 -5.15
CA VAL A 81 8.69 -14.42 -4.04
C VAL A 81 7.20 -14.69 -3.90
N ILE A 82 6.80 -15.16 -2.73
CA ILE A 82 5.38 -15.41 -2.39
C ILE A 82 4.72 -14.08 -2.03
N MET A 83 3.51 -13.83 -2.56
CA MET A 83 2.77 -12.59 -2.34
C MET A 83 1.26 -12.76 -2.49
N PRO A 84 0.42 -11.82 -2.00
CA PRO A 84 -1.02 -11.88 -2.23
C PRO A 84 -1.34 -11.69 -3.72
N SER A 85 -2.36 -12.42 -4.19
CA SER A 85 -2.91 -12.16 -5.53
C SER A 85 -3.78 -10.90 -5.58
N PHE A 86 -4.50 -10.61 -4.51
CA PHE A 86 -5.37 -9.45 -4.41
C PHE A 86 -4.59 -8.24 -3.91
N THR A 87 -4.01 -7.48 -4.83
CA THR A 87 -3.23 -6.25 -4.56
C THR A 87 -3.07 -5.42 -5.82
N ILE A 88 -2.36 -4.28 -5.72
CA ILE A 88 -1.95 -3.45 -6.85
C ILE A 88 -0.84 -4.15 -7.66
N ILE A 89 -0.82 -3.94 -8.97
CA ILE A 89 0.14 -4.57 -9.88
C ILE A 89 1.61 -4.29 -9.52
N SER A 90 1.92 -3.16 -8.91
CA SER A 90 3.28 -2.77 -8.50
C SER A 90 3.95 -3.84 -7.63
N THR A 91 3.18 -4.54 -6.78
CA THR A 91 3.66 -5.60 -5.89
C THR A 91 4.25 -6.79 -6.68
N ALA A 92 3.66 -7.14 -7.82
CA ALA A 92 4.13 -8.27 -8.62
C ALA A 92 5.10 -7.87 -9.73
N GLN A 93 4.88 -6.72 -10.37
CA GLN A 93 5.72 -6.29 -11.50
C GLN A 93 7.17 -6.02 -11.10
N CYS A 94 7.43 -5.55 -9.87
CA CYS A 94 8.79 -5.36 -9.37
C CYS A 94 9.61 -6.65 -9.37
N CYS A 95 9.00 -7.79 -9.06
CA CYS A 95 9.64 -9.10 -9.16
C CYS A 95 9.97 -9.44 -10.62
N VAL A 96 9.01 -9.23 -11.52
CA VAL A 96 9.15 -9.55 -12.95
C VAL A 96 10.26 -8.74 -13.61
N TYR A 97 10.41 -7.46 -13.27
CA TYR A 97 11.49 -6.61 -13.79
C TYR A 97 12.89 -7.13 -13.44
N HIS A 98 13.01 -7.89 -12.36
CA HIS A 98 14.26 -8.49 -11.91
C HIS A 98 14.35 -10.00 -12.16
N ASN A 99 13.55 -10.55 -13.07
CA ASN A 99 13.50 -11.98 -13.39
C ASN A 99 13.20 -12.87 -12.17
N ILE A 100 12.49 -12.34 -11.18
CA ILE A 100 12.00 -13.08 -10.02
C ILE A 100 10.54 -13.47 -10.30
N LYS A 101 10.19 -14.70 -10.01
CA LYS A 101 8.86 -15.24 -10.24
C LYS A 101 7.93 -14.94 -9.06
N PRO A 102 6.85 -14.16 -9.22
CA PRO A 102 5.84 -14.02 -8.19
C PRO A 102 5.01 -15.30 -8.05
N ILE A 103 4.78 -15.73 -6.82
CA ILE A 103 3.90 -16.85 -6.46
C ILE A 103 2.70 -16.30 -5.72
N PHE A 104 1.52 -16.45 -6.30
CA PHE A 104 0.31 -15.80 -5.81
C PHE A 104 -0.45 -16.65 -4.80
N ILE A 105 -0.81 -16.04 -3.68
CA ILE A 105 -1.64 -16.63 -2.62
C ILE A 105 -3.01 -15.97 -2.63
N ASP A 106 -4.04 -16.76 -2.38
CA ASP A 106 -5.42 -16.27 -2.24
C ASP A 106 -5.60 -15.41 -1.00
N SER A 107 -6.70 -14.68 -0.93
CA SER A 107 -7.08 -13.86 0.22
C SER A 107 -7.77 -14.68 1.31
N GLU A 108 -7.66 -14.23 2.53
CA GLU A 108 -8.47 -14.65 3.67
C GLU A 108 -9.83 -13.93 3.61
N PRO A 109 -10.96 -14.64 3.73
CA PRO A 109 -12.28 -14.07 3.45
C PRO A 109 -12.70 -12.91 4.35
N LEU A 110 -12.28 -12.89 5.62
CA LEU A 110 -12.71 -11.89 6.59
C LEU A 110 -11.89 -10.59 6.50
N THR A 111 -10.57 -10.73 6.41
CA THR A 111 -9.63 -9.60 6.47
C THR A 111 -9.25 -9.08 5.08
N TRP A 112 -9.51 -9.87 4.03
CA TRP A 112 -9.12 -9.65 2.64
C TRP A 112 -7.61 -9.68 2.38
N ASN A 113 -6.81 -9.79 3.44
CA ASN A 113 -5.37 -9.95 3.35
C ASN A 113 -4.97 -11.33 2.80
N MET A 114 -3.71 -11.54 2.54
CA MET A 114 -3.17 -12.83 2.12
C MET A 114 -3.52 -13.92 3.15
N ASP A 115 -4.05 -15.06 2.69
CA ASP A 115 -4.29 -16.21 3.55
C ASP A 115 -2.98 -16.87 3.95
N VAL A 116 -2.49 -16.50 5.14
CA VAL A 116 -1.20 -16.97 5.65
C VAL A 116 -1.16 -18.50 5.87
N ASN A 117 -2.33 -19.16 5.93
CA ASN A 117 -2.41 -20.63 6.07
C ASN A 117 -2.04 -21.36 4.77
N LYS A 118 -2.11 -20.67 3.65
CA LYS A 118 -1.74 -21.21 2.33
C LYS A 118 -0.28 -20.96 1.96
N VAL A 119 0.44 -20.12 2.71
CA VAL A 119 1.81 -19.69 2.38
C VAL A 119 2.78 -20.86 2.44
N GLU A 120 2.74 -21.67 3.50
CA GLU A 120 3.70 -22.75 3.70
C GLU A 120 3.68 -23.79 2.55
N ALA A 121 2.49 -24.12 2.06
CA ALA A 121 2.32 -25.08 0.94
C ALA A 121 2.88 -24.54 -0.40
N ALA A 122 3.07 -23.24 -0.51
CA ALA A 122 3.63 -22.58 -1.70
C ALA A 122 5.15 -22.43 -1.66
N ILE A 123 5.81 -22.77 -0.54
CA ILE A 123 7.25 -22.66 -0.40
C ILE A 123 7.95 -23.78 -1.19
N THR A 124 8.91 -23.40 -2.03
CA THR A 124 9.75 -24.31 -2.82
C THR A 124 11.24 -24.05 -2.50
N PRO A 125 12.17 -24.89 -2.97
CA PRO A 125 13.61 -24.63 -2.86
C PRO A 125 14.08 -23.34 -3.56
N LYS A 126 13.25 -22.76 -4.43
CA LYS A 126 13.50 -21.49 -5.13
C LYS A 126 12.92 -20.29 -4.40
N THR A 127 12.09 -20.47 -3.40
CA THR A 127 11.50 -19.36 -2.65
C THR A 127 12.58 -18.62 -1.88
N ARG A 128 12.61 -17.28 -2.01
CA ARG A 128 13.60 -16.40 -1.37
C ARG A 128 12.97 -15.43 -0.39
N ALA A 129 11.73 -15.03 -0.64
CA ALA A 129 11.04 -14.08 0.23
C ALA A 129 9.54 -14.30 0.27
N ILE A 130 8.93 -13.75 1.33
CA ILE A 130 7.50 -13.53 1.43
C ILE A 130 7.28 -12.02 1.43
N MET A 131 6.52 -11.52 0.46
CA MET A 131 6.09 -10.13 0.41
C MET A 131 4.65 -10.05 0.91
N VAL A 132 4.43 -9.34 1.99
CA VAL A 132 3.09 -9.06 2.52
C VAL A 132 2.62 -7.70 2.07
N VAL A 133 1.31 -7.55 1.87
CA VAL A 133 0.65 -6.26 1.66
C VAL A 133 -0.37 -6.10 2.77
N HIS A 134 -0.35 -4.97 3.47
CA HIS A 134 -1.35 -4.64 4.47
C HIS A 134 -2.52 -3.94 3.80
N LEU A 135 -3.55 -4.73 3.44
CA LEU A 135 -4.63 -4.27 2.57
C LEU A 135 -5.66 -3.41 3.31
N TYR A 136 -6.03 -2.30 2.66
CA TYR A 136 -7.15 -1.42 3.00
C TYR A 136 -7.19 -0.93 4.46
N GLY A 137 -6.03 -0.94 5.13
CA GLY A 137 -5.91 -0.43 6.50
C GLY A 137 -5.99 -1.49 7.59
N LEU A 138 -5.91 -2.77 7.24
CA LEU A 138 -5.78 -3.88 8.19
C LEU A 138 -4.51 -4.69 7.89
N PRO A 139 -3.67 -5.03 8.89
CA PRO A 139 -2.42 -5.74 8.63
C PRO A 139 -2.65 -7.23 8.33
N THR A 140 -1.77 -7.79 7.52
CA THR A 140 -1.59 -9.24 7.40
C THR A 140 -1.16 -9.82 8.76
N GLN A 141 -1.53 -11.07 9.06
CA GLN A 141 -1.11 -11.77 10.28
C GLN A 141 0.40 -12.06 10.26
N MET A 142 1.17 -11.13 10.83
CA MET A 142 2.64 -11.13 10.73
C MET A 142 3.32 -12.24 11.52
N ASP A 143 2.81 -12.65 12.67
CA ASP A 143 3.46 -13.68 13.50
C ASP A 143 3.75 -14.96 12.70
N LYS A 144 2.75 -15.45 11.96
CA LYS A 144 2.87 -16.64 11.14
C LYS A 144 3.83 -16.45 9.95
N ILE A 145 3.83 -15.26 9.35
CA ILE A 145 4.76 -14.93 8.27
C ILE A 145 6.20 -14.94 8.79
N LEU A 146 6.44 -14.31 9.94
CA LEU A 146 7.78 -14.27 10.54
C LEU A 146 8.26 -15.65 11.01
N GLU A 147 7.37 -16.49 11.53
CA GLU A 147 7.65 -17.89 11.87
C GLU A 147 8.08 -18.68 10.63
N LEU A 148 7.32 -18.62 9.54
CA LEU A 148 7.66 -19.28 8.29
C LEU A 148 8.96 -18.75 7.67
N ALA A 149 9.16 -17.44 7.68
CA ALA A 149 10.39 -16.83 7.19
C ALA A 149 11.61 -17.34 7.97
N LYS A 150 11.51 -17.42 9.29
CA LYS A 150 12.58 -17.99 10.14
C LYS A 150 12.79 -19.49 9.86
N LYS A 151 11.72 -20.27 9.77
CA LYS A 151 11.78 -21.73 9.53
C LYS A 151 12.46 -22.08 8.22
N TYR A 152 12.17 -21.32 7.15
CA TYR A 152 12.65 -21.59 5.80
C TYR A 152 13.79 -20.65 5.36
N ASN A 153 14.32 -19.82 6.28
CA ASN A 153 15.37 -18.83 6.01
C ASN A 153 15.01 -17.88 4.83
N LEU A 154 13.77 -17.39 4.82
CA LEU A 154 13.25 -16.46 3.81
C LEU A 154 13.37 -15.02 4.28
N LYS A 155 13.44 -14.08 3.35
CA LYS A 155 13.33 -12.66 3.62
C LYS A 155 11.87 -12.23 3.69
N VAL A 156 11.58 -11.18 4.45
CA VAL A 156 10.24 -10.59 4.54
C VAL A 156 10.30 -9.18 3.96
N ILE A 157 9.35 -8.88 3.08
CA ILE A 157 9.13 -7.56 2.50
C ILE A 157 7.74 -7.09 2.93
N GLU A 158 7.62 -5.92 3.55
CA GLU A 158 6.34 -5.29 3.84
C GLU A 158 6.03 -4.21 2.80
N ASP A 159 4.99 -4.41 2.00
CA ASP A 159 4.34 -3.33 1.25
C ASP A 159 3.34 -2.63 2.17
N THR A 160 3.73 -1.50 2.70
CA THR A 160 2.98 -0.69 3.66
C THR A 160 2.33 0.54 3.01
N ALA A 161 2.18 0.55 1.68
CA ALA A 161 1.59 1.67 0.94
C ALA A 161 0.16 2.04 1.38
N GLN A 162 -0.53 1.16 2.11
CA GLN A 162 -1.89 1.36 2.62
C GLN A 162 -1.95 1.29 4.16
N ALA A 163 -0.79 1.36 4.84
CA ALA A 163 -0.64 1.01 6.25
C ALA A 163 0.12 2.06 7.07
N HIS A 164 0.08 3.33 6.66
CA HIS A 164 0.72 4.41 7.43
C HIS A 164 0.15 4.47 8.85
N GLY A 165 1.03 4.36 9.85
CA GLY A 165 0.67 4.37 11.26
C GLY A 165 -0.19 3.19 11.74
N LEU A 166 -0.43 2.20 10.87
CA LEU A 166 -1.10 0.96 11.24
C LEU A 166 -0.23 0.15 12.19
N ARG A 167 -0.87 -0.51 13.16
CA ARG A 167 -0.16 -1.34 14.14
C ARG A 167 -0.61 -2.79 14.06
N TYR A 168 0.36 -3.67 14.10
CA TYR A 168 0.20 -5.10 14.37
C TYR A 168 0.64 -5.35 15.81
N LYS A 169 -0.32 -5.62 16.72
CA LYS A 169 -0.06 -5.58 18.16
C LYS A 169 0.58 -4.23 18.54
N ASP A 170 1.74 -4.23 19.16
CA ASP A 170 2.44 -3.01 19.59
C ASP A 170 3.41 -2.44 18.54
N LYS A 171 3.62 -3.13 17.42
CA LYS A 171 4.59 -2.74 16.39
C LYS A 171 3.92 -1.96 15.27
N VAL A 172 4.56 -0.91 14.80
CA VAL A 172 4.12 -0.19 13.58
C VAL A 172 4.39 -1.07 12.36
N CYS A 173 3.41 -1.20 11.45
CA CYS A 173 3.62 -1.89 10.17
C CYS A 173 4.75 -1.21 9.39
N GLY A 174 5.62 -2.01 8.78
CA GLY A 174 6.86 -1.57 8.16
C GLY A 174 8.09 -1.70 9.06
N SER A 175 7.92 -2.11 10.33
CA SER A 175 9.04 -2.34 11.26
C SER A 175 9.41 -3.81 11.45
N MET A 176 8.66 -4.73 10.86
CA MET A 176 8.74 -6.16 11.19
C MET A 176 9.48 -6.99 10.14
N SER A 177 9.94 -6.38 9.06
CA SER A 177 10.55 -7.04 7.91
C SER A 177 12.01 -6.66 7.70
N ASP A 178 12.69 -7.38 6.80
CA ASP A 178 14.03 -7.04 6.34
C ASP A 178 14.04 -5.70 5.58
N ILE A 179 12.96 -5.43 4.83
CA ILE A 179 12.77 -4.20 4.07
C ILE A 179 11.27 -3.88 3.97
N SER A 180 10.93 -2.61 4.09
CA SER A 180 9.55 -2.13 3.93
C SER A 180 9.46 -0.94 2.98
N THR A 181 8.27 -0.78 2.35
CA THR A 181 8.04 0.25 1.35
C THR A 181 6.75 1.01 1.64
N PHE A 182 6.76 2.32 1.41
CA PHE A 182 5.62 3.21 1.59
C PHE A 182 5.37 4.02 0.32
N SER A 183 4.11 4.40 0.10
CA SER A 183 3.69 5.28 -0.99
C SER A 183 3.10 6.55 -0.42
N PHE A 184 3.52 7.70 -0.92
CA PHE A 184 2.96 9.01 -0.57
C PHE A 184 2.08 9.57 -1.70
N TYR A 185 1.46 8.67 -2.48
CA TYR A 185 0.50 9.05 -3.49
C TYR A 185 -0.68 9.81 -2.88
N ALA A 186 -1.30 10.70 -3.65
CA ALA A 186 -2.30 11.68 -3.19
C ALA A 186 -3.47 11.12 -2.35
N ASN A 187 -3.79 9.83 -2.44
CA ASN A 187 -4.88 9.21 -1.68
C ASN A 187 -4.44 8.48 -0.40
N LYS A 188 -3.18 8.59 -0.01
CA LYS A 188 -2.62 7.94 1.18
C LYS A 188 -2.83 8.80 2.44
N HIS A 189 -2.62 8.21 3.63
CA HIS A 189 -2.68 8.97 4.88
C HIS A 189 -1.59 10.05 4.95
N ILE A 190 -0.39 9.72 4.46
CA ILE A 190 0.65 10.71 4.17
C ILE A 190 0.65 10.88 2.65
N ALA A 191 0.36 12.08 2.19
CA ALA A 191 0.21 12.39 0.78
C ALA A 191 1.16 13.52 0.35
N ALA A 192 1.85 13.30 -0.78
CA ALA A 192 2.75 14.29 -1.40
C ALA A 192 2.47 14.51 -2.90
N GLY A 193 1.29 14.05 -3.38
CA GLY A 193 1.00 13.93 -4.81
C GLY A 193 1.63 12.68 -5.37
N GLU A 194 2.94 12.64 -5.50
CA GLU A 194 3.78 11.45 -5.71
C GLU A 194 4.89 11.43 -4.64
N GLY A 195 5.44 10.25 -4.38
CA GLY A 195 6.48 10.04 -3.40
C GLY A 195 6.42 8.65 -2.78
N GLY A 196 7.46 8.27 -2.09
CA GLY A 196 7.53 7.01 -1.36
C GLY A 196 8.73 6.96 -0.42
N MET A 197 8.78 5.90 0.35
CA MET A 197 9.86 5.61 1.29
C MET A 197 10.23 4.14 1.20
N ILE A 198 11.50 3.83 1.30
CA ILE A 198 12.01 2.49 1.51
C ILE A 198 12.81 2.46 2.81
N MET A 199 12.59 1.43 3.63
CA MET A 199 13.14 1.36 4.97
C MET A 199 13.75 0.01 5.25
N THR A 200 14.79 0.01 6.07
CA THR A 200 15.47 -1.21 6.53
C THR A 200 16.24 -0.92 7.81
N SER A 201 16.57 -1.96 8.56
CA SER A 201 17.53 -1.86 9.68
C SER A 201 18.94 -2.37 9.32
N ASP A 202 19.16 -2.72 8.07
CA ASP A 202 20.40 -3.23 7.51
C ASP A 202 21.13 -2.12 6.75
N GLU A 203 22.33 -1.77 7.21
CA GLU A 203 23.12 -0.66 6.64
C GLU A 203 23.59 -0.96 5.21
N GLU A 204 23.94 -2.21 4.91
CA GLU A 204 24.37 -2.58 3.55
C GLU A 204 23.21 -2.43 2.54
N LEU A 205 22.00 -2.81 2.95
CA LEU A 205 20.81 -2.58 2.11
C LEU A 205 20.56 -1.08 1.91
N LEU A 206 20.72 -0.26 2.96
CA LEU A 206 20.57 1.19 2.83
C LEU A 206 21.56 1.77 1.81
N GLU A 207 22.83 1.39 1.90
CA GLU A 207 23.85 1.91 0.97
C GLU A 207 23.59 1.48 -0.48
N LYS A 208 23.14 0.25 -0.71
CA LYS A 208 22.69 -0.21 -2.02
C LYS A 208 21.47 0.56 -2.53
N ILE A 209 20.49 0.83 -1.67
CA ILE A 209 19.31 1.65 -2.00
C ILE A 209 19.73 3.05 -2.45
N LYS A 210 20.59 3.72 -1.67
CA LYS A 210 21.11 5.06 -2.01
C LYS A 210 21.89 5.07 -3.31
N TYR A 211 22.69 4.05 -3.56
CA TYR A 211 23.49 3.88 -4.76
C TYR A 211 22.59 3.73 -6.00
N TYR A 212 21.69 2.75 -6.00
CA TYR A 212 20.86 2.46 -7.17
C TYR A 212 19.80 3.53 -7.45
N LYS A 213 19.18 4.13 -6.43
CA LYS A 213 18.20 5.21 -6.64
C LYS A 213 18.82 6.47 -7.23
N ASN A 214 20.13 6.62 -7.15
CA ASN A 214 20.89 7.78 -7.61
C ASN A 214 21.82 7.43 -8.78
N LEU A 215 21.28 6.78 -9.82
CA LEU A 215 22.00 6.47 -11.06
C LEU A 215 23.26 5.60 -10.87
N ALA A 216 23.44 4.94 -9.75
CA ALA A 216 24.64 4.18 -9.39
C ALA A 216 25.95 5.00 -9.58
N TYR A 217 25.97 6.26 -9.10
CA TYR A 217 27.17 7.08 -9.14
C TYR A 217 28.27 6.46 -8.28
N SER A 218 29.46 6.35 -8.89
CA SER A 218 30.69 5.98 -8.17
C SER A 218 31.35 7.20 -7.51
N LYS A 219 32.48 6.97 -6.84
CA LYS A 219 33.32 8.06 -6.30
C LYS A 219 33.86 8.96 -7.41
N ASP A 220 34.16 8.39 -8.56
CA ASP A 220 34.56 9.12 -9.74
C ASP A 220 33.32 9.61 -10.48
N ARG A 221 33.10 10.91 -10.42
CA ARG A 221 31.89 11.53 -10.97
C ARG A 221 31.72 11.16 -12.46
N PHE A 222 30.48 10.70 -12.81
CA PHE A 222 30.09 10.24 -14.17
C PHE A 222 30.75 8.91 -14.60
N VAL A 223 31.45 8.20 -13.73
CA VAL A 223 31.88 6.82 -13.97
C VAL A 223 30.90 5.88 -13.27
N HIS A 224 30.34 4.93 -13.99
CA HIS A 224 29.33 4.00 -13.49
C HIS A 224 29.82 2.58 -13.67
N TYR A 225 29.81 1.80 -12.59
CA TYR A 225 30.13 0.38 -12.63
C TYR A 225 28.88 -0.48 -12.74
N ASP A 226 27.71 0.10 -12.39
CA ASP A 226 26.41 -0.54 -12.47
C ASP A 226 25.39 0.39 -13.12
N LEU A 227 24.27 -0.18 -13.56
CA LEU A 227 23.11 0.58 -14.02
C LEU A 227 22.19 0.86 -12.84
N GLY A 228 21.95 2.13 -12.57
CA GLY A 228 20.99 2.61 -11.57
C GLY A 228 19.88 3.45 -12.21
N TRP A 229 19.04 3.99 -11.38
CA TRP A 229 17.87 4.78 -11.81
C TRP A 229 17.85 6.16 -11.17
N ASN A 230 17.14 7.09 -11.78
CA ASN A 230 16.74 8.32 -11.12
C ASN A 230 15.41 8.10 -10.38
N TYR A 231 15.49 7.47 -9.22
CA TYR A 231 14.34 7.17 -8.35
C TYR A 231 14.27 8.11 -7.14
N ARG A 232 14.91 9.25 -7.24
CA ARG A 232 14.97 10.24 -6.15
C ARG A 232 13.66 11.01 -6.02
N MET A 233 13.29 11.29 -4.79
CA MET A 233 12.21 12.24 -4.44
C MET A 233 12.78 13.66 -4.42
N SER A 234 11.99 14.65 -4.79
CA SER A 234 12.37 16.05 -4.66
C SER A 234 12.10 16.58 -3.23
N ASN A 235 12.82 17.62 -2.82
CA ASN A 235 12.60 18.28 -1.54
C ASN A 235 11.21 18.94 -1.47
N LEU A 236 10.66 19.39 -2.62
CA LEU A 236 9.27 19.89 -2.70
C LEU A 236 8.25 18.80 -2.30
N GLN A 237 8.40 17.60 -2.84
CA GLN A 237 7.54 16.47 -2.46
C GLN A 237 7.75 16.08 -1.00
N ALA A 238 9.00 16.07 -0.53
CA ALA A 238 9.33 15.78 0.86
C ALA A 238 8.73 16.81 1.84
N ALA A 239 8.69 18.08 1.49
CA ALA A 239 8.05 19.13 2.27
C ALA A 239 6.55 18.86 2.45
N VAL A 240 5.85 18.52 1.37
CA VAL A 240 4.42 18.17 1.43
C VAL A 240 4.20 16.87 2.23
N ALA A 241 5.03 15.84 1.99
CA ALA A 241 4.96 14.59 2.75
C ALA A 241 5.21 14.82 4.24
N TYR A 242 6.18 15.65 4.58
CA TYR A 242 6.56 15.94 5.97
C TYR A 242 5.43 16.68 6.71
N ALA A 243 4.83 17.71 6.11
CA ALA A 243 3.65 18.37 6.67
C ALA A 243 2.48 17.40 6.87
N SER A 244 2.26 16.50 5.92
CA SER A 244 1.24 15.45 6.04
C SER A 244 1.58 14.43 7.14
N PHE A 245 2.85 14.08 7.32
CA PHE A 245 3.33 13.17 8.35
C PHE A 245 3.13 13.75 9.76
N GLU A 246 3.39 15.03 9.99
CA GLU A 246 3.21 15.69 11.29
C GLU A 246 1.77 15.59 11.85
N ARG A 247 0.76 15.39 10.98
CA ARG A 247 -0.64 15.19 11.39
C ARG A 247 -1.14 13.74 11.19
N LEU A 248 -0.22 12.77 11.05
CA LEU A 248 -0.59 11.38 10.76
C LEU A 248 -1.57 10.81 11.79
N ASP A 249 -1.31 11.00 13.07
CA ASP A 249 -2.15 10.46 14.14
C ASP A 249 -3.56 11.06 14.12
N GLU A 250 -3.68 12.36 13.83
CA GLU A 250 -4.98 13.02 13.63
C GLU A 250 -5.70 12.43 12.41
N SER A 251 -4.99 12.23 11.31
CA SER A 251 -5.54 11.62 10.09
C SER A 251 -6.05 10.20 10.34
N ILE A 252 -5.32 9.39 11.10
CA ILE A 252 -5.73 8.04 11.50
C ILE A 252 -6.98 8.09 12.37
N ALA A 253 -7.02 8.98 13.36
CA ALA A 253 -8.19 9.13 14.24
C ALA A 253 -9.46 9.50 13.45
N ARG A 254 -9.35 10.41 12.48
CA ARG A 254 -10.46 10.77 11.57
C ARG A 254 -10.92 9.60 10.73
N LYS A 255 -10.00 8.80 10.18
CA LYS A 255 -10.32 7.60 9.40
C LYS A 255 -11.00 6.53 10.22
N LYS A 256 -10.54 6.28 11.44
CA LYS A 256 -11.19 5.35 12.37
C LYS A 256 -12.61 5.80 12.72
N ARG A 257 -12.82 7.10 12.97
CA ARG A 257 -14.15 7.67 13.18
C ARG A 257 -15.05 7.46 11.97
N MET A 258 -14.56 7.77 10.76
CA MET A 258 -15.28 7.51 9.50
C MET A 258 -15.69 6.04 9.38
N GLY A 259 -14.75 5.12 9.61
CA GLY A 259 -15.01 3.68 9.55
C GLY A 259 -16.06 3.23 10.55
N ALA A 260 -16.00 3.73 11.80
CA ALA A 260 -17.00 3.43 12.83
C ALA A 260 -18.40 3.92 12.45
N MET A 261 -18.50 5.14 11.90
CA MET A 261 -19.78 5.69 11.42
C MET A 261 -20.36 4.86 10.28
N TYR A 262 -19.56 4.50 9.27
CA TYR A 262 -20.03 3.65 8.18
C TYR A 262 -20.43 2.26 8.67
N ASN A 263 -19.68 1.65 9.57
CA ASN A 263 -20.04 0.34 10.15
C ASN A 263 -21.41 0.37 10.82
N GLU A 264 -21.72 1.43 11.57
CA GLU A 264 -23.04 1.56 12.22
C GLU A 264 -24.16 1.83 11.20
N LEU A 265 -23.93 2.73 10.24
CA LEU A 265 -24.94 3.12 9.26
C LEU A 265 -25.25 2.01 8.24
N LEU A 266 -24.28 1.16 7.93
CA LEU A 266 -24.37 0.15 6.86
C LEU A 266 -24.50 -1.29 7.40
N LYS A 267 -24.62 -1.51 8.69
CA LYS A 267 -24.61 -2.85 9.32
C LYS A 267 -25.66 -3.83 8.78
N ASP A 268 -26.77 -3.32 8.26
CA ASP A 268 -27.92 -4.13 7.81
C ASP A 268 -28.00 -4.31 6.28
N ILE A 269 -26.99 -3.82 5.51
CA ILE A 269 -27.00 -4.06 4.06
C ILE A 269 -26.55 -5.48 3.73
N PRO A 270 -27.02 -6.09 2.59
CA PRO A 270 -26.61 -7.42 2.18
C PRO A 270 -25.18 -7.41 1.56
N ALA A 271 -24.20 -7.06 2.37
CA ALA A 271 -22.79 -6.97 1.99
C ALA A 271 -21.87 -7.19 3.19
N GLN A 272 -20.68 -7.70 2.94
CA GLN A 272 -19.61 -7.76 3.91
C GLN A 272 -18.96 -6.37 4.02
N LEU A 273 -18.88 -5.86 5.24
CA LEU A 273 -18.16 -4.62 5.59
C LEU A 273 -16.71 -4.93 5.97
N PRO A 274 -15.81 -3.93 5.99
CA PRO A 274 -14.42 -4.13 6.38
C PRO A 274 -14.33 -4.68 7.81
N CYS A 275 -13.46 -5.67 8.03
CA CYS A 275 -13.16 -6.15 9.36
C CYS A 275 -12.64 -4.99 10.22
N HIS A 276 -13.38 -4.66 11.27
CA HIS A 276 -13.04 -3.54 12.16
C HIS A 276 -11.83 -3.86 13.03
N LYS A 277 -11.80 -5.08 13.59
CA LYS A 277 -10.78 -5.49 14.55
C LYS A 277 -10.55 -6.99 14.51
N THR A 278 -9.30 -7.38 14.67
CA THR A 278 -8.85 -8.76 14.94
C THR A 278 -8.26 -8.83 16.36
N ASP A 279 -7.77 -9.98 16.77
CA ASP A 279 -7.03 -10.16 18.02
C ASP A 279 -5.63 -9.50 18.00
N TYR A 280 -5.14 -9.12 16.81
CA TYR A 280 -3.82 -8.54 16.63
C TYR A 280 -3.82 -7.09 16.12
N ALA A 281 -4.95 -6.55 15.64
CA ALA A 281 -4.99 -5.20 15.08
C ALA A 281 -6.39 -4.60 15.01
N GLU A 282 -6.43 -3.27 14.92
CA GLU A 282 -7.60 -2.47 14.61
C GLU A 282 -7.41 -1.78 13.26
N ASN A 283 -8.46 -1.80 12.41
CA ASN A 283 -8.42 -1.20 11.08
C ASN A 283 -8.28 0.33 11.15
N ASN A 284 -7.39 0.91 10.37
CA ASN A 284 -7.24 2.36 10.22
C ASN A 284 -7.94 2.91 8.96
N TYR A 285 -8.64 2.04 8.21
CA TYR A 285 -9.51 2.38 7.08
C TYR A 285 -8.85 3.29 6.03
N TRP A 286 -7.74 2.83 5.41
CA TRP A 286 -7.22 3.58 4.25
C TRP A 286 -8.33 3.87 3.24
N VAL A 287 -9.17 2.88 2.94
CA VAL A 287 -10.44 3.02 2.23
C VAL A 287 -11.54 2.25 2.95
N TYR A 288 -12.80 2.61 2.73
CA TYR A 288 -13.94 1.87 3.22
C TYR A 288 -14.53 1.00 2.10
N GLY A 289 -14.19 -0.28 2.13
CA GLY A 289 -14.61 -1.27 1.13
C GLY A 289 -15.97 -1.89 1.46
N ILE A 290 -16.68 -2.33 0.44
CA ILE A 290 -17.94 -3.08 0.55
C ILE A 290 -17.82 -4.27 -0.41
N VAL A 291 -18.15 -5.48 0.05
CA VAL A 291 -18.20 -6.69 -0.78
C VAL A 291 -19.63 -7.23 -0.78
N LEU A 292 -20.31 -7.14 -1.90
CA LEU A 292 -21.70 -7.58 -2.05
C LEU A 292 -21.85 -9.06 -1.75
N ASN A 293 -22.89 -9.44 -1.02
CA ASN A 293 -23.24 -10.83 -0.79
C ASN A 293 -23.64 -11.51 -2.11
N ASP A 294 -23.50 -12.83 -2.19
CA ASP A 294 -23.70 -13.56 -3.43
C ASP A 294 -25.16 -13.57 -3.93
N ASP A 295 -26.13 -13.38 -3.02
CA ASP A 295 -27.56 -13.25 -3.31
C ASP A 295 -27.98 -11.88 -3.87
N VAL A 296 -27.11 -10.89 -3.82
CA VAL A 296 -27.36 -9.57 -4.42
C VAL A 296 -27.32 -9.70 -5.95
N LYS A 297 -28.40 -9.27 -6.63
CA LYS A 297 -28.64 -9.47 -8.07
C LYS A 297 -27.70 -8.67 -9.00
N PHE A 298 -27.01 -7.66 -8.48
CA PHE A 298 -26.08 -6.84 -9.25
C PHE A 298 -24.64 -7.04 -8.75
N ASN A 299 -23.66 -6.82 -9.60
CA ASN A 299 -22.23 -6.90 -9.28
C ASN A 299 -21.67 -5.53 -8.84
N ALA A 300 -20.37 -5.50 -8.49
CA ALA A 300 -19.69 -4.28 -8.04
C ALA A 300 -19.72 -3.15 -9.08
N LYS A 301 -19.57 -3.48 -10.38
CA LYS A 301 -19.61 -2.48 -11.46
C LYS A 301 -20.99 -1.81 -11.56
N GLU A 302 -22.04 -2.60 -11.53
CA GLU A 302 -23.43 -2.10 -11.55
C GLU A 302 -23.76 -1.29 -10.29
N ALA A 303 -23.28 -1.70 -9.11
CA ALA A 303 -23.40 -0.92 -7.88
C ALA A 303 -22.73 0.45 -7.98
N MET A 304 -21.51 0.49 -8.52
CA MET A 304 -20.78 1.74 -8.73
C MET A 304 -21.48 2.68 -9.75
N GLU A 305 -22.08 2.13 -10.82
CA GLU A 305 -22.85 2.91 -11.78
C GLU A 305 -24.09 3.55 -11.13
N LYS A 306 -24.87 2.77 -10.36
CA LYS A 306 -26.02 3.28 -9.59
C LYS A 306 -25.60 4.38 -8.62
N LEU A 307 -24.50 4.20 -7.87
CA LEU A 307 -24.02 5.20 -6.93
C LEU A 307 -23.53 6.47 -7.62
N ARG A 308 -22.90 6.36 -8.79
CA ARG A 308 -22.47 7.51 -9.60
C ARG A 308 -23.67 8.35 -10.05
N GLU A 309 -24.77 7.73 -10.46
CA GLU A 309 -26.01 8.42 -10.81
C GLU A 309 -26.61 9.19 -9.62
N LEU A 310 -26.38 8.68 -8.41
CA LEU A 310 -26.76 9.33 -7.16
C LEU A 310 -25.73 10.37 -6.68
N GLY A 311 -24.67 10.66 -7.44
CA GLY A 311 -23.64 11.63 -7.09
C GLY A 311 -22.58 11.11 -6.11
N ILE A 312 -22.38 9.79 -5.99
CA ILE A 312 -21.37 9.18 -5.12
C ILE A 312 -20.21 8.64 -5.96
N GLY A 313 -19.00 9.15 -5.70
CA GLY A 313 -17.76 8.65 -6.27
C GLY A 313 -17.36 7.30 -5.64
N THR A 314 -16.98 6.35 -6.47
CA THR A 314 -16.56 5.01 -6.04
C THR A 314 -15.32 4.55 -6.81
N ARG A 315 -14.68 3.46 -6.36
CA ARG A 315 -13.61 2.77 -7.12
C ARG A 315 -13.78 1.26 -6.98
N PRO A 316 -13.46 0.50 -8.04
CA PRO A 316 -13.44 -0.96 -7.96
C PRO A 316 -12.33 -1.44 -7.03
N PHE A 317 -12.48 -2.62 -6.51
CA PHE A 317 -11.39 -3.35 -5.86
C PHE A 317 -10.33 -3.78 -6.89
N PHE A 318 -9.14 -4.13 -6.41
CA PHE A 318 -8.04 -4.53 -7.30
C PHE A 318 -8.40 -5.78 -8.11
N CYS A 319 -8.07 -5.76 -9.41
CA CYS A 319 -8.07 -7.00 -10.19
C CYS A 319 -6.90 -7.87 -9.70
N PRO A 320 -7.16 -9.12 -9.27
CA PRO A 320 -6.13 -10.01 -8.74
C PRO A 320 -5.01 -10.29 -9.75
N MET A 321 -3.80 -10.49 -9.27
CA MET A 321 -2.62 -10.69 -10.10
C MET A 321 -2.75 -11.90 -11.04
N HIS A 322 -3.30 -13.02 -10.57
CA HIS A 322 -3.54 -14.21 -11.39
C HIS A 322 -4.55 -13.98 -12.53
N MET A 323 -5.38 -12.94 -12.43
CA MET A 323 -6.37 -12.56 -13.46
C MET A 323 -5.84 -11.51 -14.45
N GLN A 324 -4.71 -10.86 -14.15
CA GLN A 324 -4.16 -9.78 -14.98
C GLN A 324 -3.78 -10.29 -16.38
N PRO A 325 -4.31 -9.69 -17.46
CA PRO A 325 -4.00 -10.12 -18.82
C PRO A 325 -2.50 -10.16 -19.14
N VAL A 326 -1.74 -9.20 -18.60
CA VAL A 326 -0.29 -9.12 -18.83
C VAL A 326 0.44 -10.33 -18.24
N PHE A 327 0.10 -10.77 -17.02
CA PHE A 327 0.74 -11.92 -16.39
C PHE A 327 0.32 -13.25 -17.04
N LYS A 328 -0.93 -13.35 -17.53
CA LYS A 328 -1.36 -14.48 -18.36
C LYS A 328 -0.57 -14.56 -19.66
N LYS A 329 -0.42 -13.43 -20.37
CA LYS A 329 0.38 -13.34 -21.61
C LYS A 329 1.85 -13.72 -21.39
N MET A 330 2.41 -13.40 -20.23
CA MET A 330 3.79 -13.74 -19.87
C MET A 330 3.97 -15.18 -19.35
N GLY A 331 2.88 -15.93 -19.18
CA GLY A 331 2.92 -17.28 -18.60
C GLY A 331 3.26 -17.32 -17.09
N ILE A 332 3.18 -16.16 -16.41
CA ILE A 332 3.48 -16.04 -14.98
C ILE A 332 2.27 -16.48 -14.14
N ALA A 333 1.09 -16.05 -14.54
CA ALA A 333 -0.17 -16.51 -13.95
C ALA A 333 -0.65 -17.74 -14.73
N GLY A 334 -0.44 -18.93 -14.17
CA GLY A 334 -1.08 -20.15 -14.69
C GLY A 334 -2.58 -20.16 -14.41
N GLU A 335 -3.24 -21.29 -14.70
CA GLU A 335 -4.61 -21.54 -14.26
C GLU A 335 -4.62 -21.78 -12.75
N GLN A 336 -4.70 -20.67 -11.98
CA GLN A 336 -4.81 -20.71 -10.53
C GLN A 336 -6.26 -20.43 -10.13
N ASP A 337 -6.82 -21.30 -9.30
CA ASP A 337 -8.12 -21.06 -8.67
C ASP A 337 -7.91 -20.36 -7.31
N LEU A 338 -8.12 -19.05 -7.30
CA LEU A 338 -8.02 -18.19 -6.11
C LEU A 338 -9.39 -17.52 -5.88
N PRO A 339 -10.39 -18.29 -5.40
CA PRO A 339 -11.79 -17.91 -5.44
C PRO A 339 -12.10 -16.69 -4.56
N VAL A 340 -11.43 -16.53 -3.42
CA VAL A 340 -11.67 -15.37 -2.55
C VAL A 340 -11.20 -14.10 -3.21
N SER A 341 -9.99 -14.08 -3.74
CA SER A 341 -9.45 -12.92 -4.48
C SER A 341 -10.31 -12.55 -5.68
N LYS A 342 -10.81 -13.55 -6.43
CA LYS A 342 -11.73 -13.35 -7.54
C LYS A 342 -13.06 -12.74 -7.06
N ARG A 343 -13.66 -13.28 -6.00
CA ARG A 343 -14.91 -12.77 -5.42
C ARG A 343 -14.75 -11.33 -4.95
N LEU A 344 -13.65 -10.99 -4.28
CA LEU A 344 -13.36 -9.63 -3.86
C LEU A 344 -13.35 -8.65 -5.03
N TYR A 345 -12.76 -9.01 -6.15
CA TYR A 345 -12.73 -8.19 -7.37
C TYR A 345 -14.12 -8.03 -8.01
N GLU A 346 -14.87 -9.13 -8.15
CA GLU A 346 -16.17 -9.14 -8.84
C GLU A 346 -17.28 -8.48 -8.02
N ARG A 347 -17.19 -8.56 -6.69
CA ARG A 347 -18.21 -8.11 -5.75
C ARG A 347 -17.82 -6.91 -4.90
N GLY A 348 -16.53 -6.51 -4.94
CA GLY A 348 -15.96 -5.48 -4.07
C GLY A 348 -15.75 -4.14 -4.75
N PHE A 349 -16.04 -3.07 -4.02
CA PHE A 349 -15.74 -1.69 -4.38
C PHE A 349 -15.58 -0.86 -3.11
N TYR A 350 -15.02 0.35 -3.21
CA TYR A 350 -14.94 1.25 -2.06
C TYR A 350 -15.63 2.58 -2.32
N ILE A 351 -16.19 3.13 -1.25
CA ILE A 351 -17.00 4.35 -1.20
C ILE A 351 -16.16 5.54 -0.67
N PRO A 352 -16.69 6.77 -0.67
CA PRO A 352 -15.99 7.96 -0.19
C PRO A 352 -15.30 7.74 1.15
N SER A 353 -13.98 7.90 1.14
CA SER A 353 -13.10 7.60 2.27
C SER A 353 -12.03 8.67 2.47
N SER A 354 -12.29 9.91 2.06
CA SER A 354 -11.38 11.03 2.23
C SER A 354 -11.11 11.33 3.71
N ILE A 355 -9.92 11.81 4.04
CA ILE A 355 -9.62 12.38 5.37
C ILE A 355 -10.47 13.65 5.60
N LYS A 356 -10.86 14.34 4.53
CA LYS A 356 -11.69 15.55 4.58
C LYS A 356 -13.18 15.31 4.71
N ILE A 357 -13.65 14.07 4.52
CA ILE A 357 -15.08 13.78 4.48
C ILE A 357 -15.78 14.23 5.74
N SER A 358 -16.88 14.98 5.61
CA SER A 358 -17.69 15.42 6.75
C SER A 358 -18.64 14.31 7.23
N ASP A 359 -19.10 14.40 8.47
CA ASP A 359 -20.09 13.48 9.04
C ASP A 359 -21.38 13.48 8.21
N GLU A 360 -21.81 14.65 7.69
CA GLU A 360 -22.96 14.79 6.81
C GLU A 360 -22.76 14.06 5.46
N GLN A 361 -21.58 14.17 4.87
CA GLN A 361 -21.23 13.45 3.66
C GLN A 361 -21.19 11.92 3.89
N ILE A 362 -20.73 11.47 5.06
CA ILE A 362 -20.76 10.06 5.46
C ILE A 362 -22.21 9.57 5.55
N GLN A 363 -23.10 10.32 6.22
CA GLN A 363 -24.51 9.98 6.35
C GLN A 363 -25.21 9.95 4.97
N THR A 364 -24.98 10.96 4.15
CA THR A 364 -25.52 11.03 2.79
C THR A 364 -25.06 9.86 1.94
N THR A 365 -23.77 9.53 2.00
CA THR A 365 -23.21 8.38 1.28
C THR A 365 -23.87 7.08 1.74
N ALA A 366 -23.98 6.86 3.05
CA ALA A 366 -24.60 5.65 3.61
C ALA A 366 -26.06 5.51 3.19
N GLN A 367 -26.86 6.58 3.24
CA GLN A 367 -28.25 6.58 2.77
C GLN A 367 -28.37 6.18 1.29
N LYS A 368 -27.51 6.73 0.43
CA LYS A 368 -27.47 6.40 -1.00
C LYS A 368 -26.99 4.96 -1.24
N VAL A 369 -26.03 4.47 -0.47
CA VAL A 369 -25.62 3.05 -0.51
C VAL A 369 -26.79 2.14 -0.12
N ILE A 370 -27.52 2.45 0.96
CA ILE A 370 -28.69 1.65 1.38
C ILE A 370 -29.77 1.67 0.28
N SER A 371 -29.98 2.79 -0.39
CA SER A 371 -31.05 2.94 -1.39
C SER A 371 -30.86 2.02 -2.61
N ILE A 372 -29.62 1.70 -3.04
CA ILE A 372 -29.41 0.80 -4.19
C ILE A 372 -29.82 -0.64 -3.94
N PHE A 373 -30.06 -1.04 -2.67
CA PHE A 373 -30.52 -2.38 -2.29
C PHE A 373 -32.05 -2.47 -2.13
N ARG A 374 -32.77 -1.33 -2.18
CA ARG A 374 -34.22 -1.27 -1.96
C ARG A 374 -35.01 -1.22 -3.26
N GLY A 375 -34.32 -1.19 -4.41
CA GLY A 375 -34.90 -1.03 -5.75
C GLY A 375 -35.04 -2.32 -6.53
#